data_1662e79d7156a8575b288d00a3c2ad77
#
_entry.id   1662e79d7156a8575b288d00a3c2ad77
#
_cell.length_a   1.000
_cell.length_b   1.000
_cell.length_c   1.000
_cell.angle_alpha   90.00
_cell.angle_beta   90.00
_cell.angle_gamma   90.00
#
_symmetry.space_group_name_H-M   'P 1'
#
loop_
_entity.id
_entity.type
_entity.pdbx_description
1 polymer ?
#
loop_
_entity_poly.entity_id
_entity_poly.type
_entity_poly.pdbx_seq_one_letter_code
_entity_poly.pdbx_strand_id
1 'polypeptide(L)'
;DVAGANQCRVSVVIAQAGSGTGAELYAAEANKTAKNTVSAIGVVLGLLSLAAVHQSIGWVKNFPTGVNVPAFGDGTLYRDLDKALVEQLDGGRYLFFVTHVGQAGSYVNDSHTMDSAISDYAMIESVRTMDKAVRGVRTYLIPELGGNIYIDADTGKMQAYSVSHLETTANKALEDMEKAGELSGYKVEIDPEQDVLSTSEVEIVIRQVAVGVMRKIKVKIGFAKTV
;
A
#
# COMPACT_ATOMS: atom_id res chain seq x y z
N ASP A 1 -15.05 0.65 -7.78
CA ASP A 1 -16.19 -0.01 -7.15
C ASP A 1 -16.02 0.02 -5.63
N VAL A 2 -16.61 1.03 -4.99
CA VAL A 2 -16.42 1.27 -3.54
C VAL A 2 -17.46 0.50 -2.72
N ALA A 3 -18.39 -0.14 -3.37
CA ALA A 3 -19.51 -0.79 -2.74
C ALA A 3 -19.23 -2.28 -2.47
N GLY A 4 -18.85 -2.58 -1.24
CA GLY A 4 -19.15 -3.89 -0.63
C GLY A 4 -18.17 -5.03 -0.85
N ALA A 5 -16.97 -4.82 -1.35
CA ALA A 5 -15.94 -5.84 -1.29
C ALA A 5 -15.37 -5.91 0.14
N ASN A 6 -15.29 -7.09 0.71
CA ASN A 6 -14.54 -7.37 1.94
C ASN A 6 -13.04 -7.09 1.67
N GLN A 7 -12.64 -5.83 1.80
CA GLN A 7 -11.26 -5.42 1.60
C GLN A 7 -10.47 -5.72 2.86
N CYS A 8 -9.52 -6.63 2.77
CA CYS A 8 -8.66 -6.95 3.89
C CYS A 8 -7.43 -6.03 3.88
N ARG A 9 -7.44 -4.99 4.71
CA ARG A 9 -6.32 -4.03 4.87
C ARG A 9 -5.34 -4.44 5.98
N VAL A 10 -5.34 -5.70 6.36
CA VAL A 10 -4.48 -6.26 7.41
C VAL A 10 -3.27 -6.89 6.77
N SER A 11 -2.10 -6.71 7.38
CA SER A 11 -0.87 -7.43 7.06
C SER A 11 -0.45 -8.29 8.24
N VAL A 12 0.02 -9.50 7.98
CA VAL A 12 0.46 -10.43 9.01
C VAL A 12 1.98 -10.55 8.98
N VAL A 13 2.62 -10.16 10.08
CA VAL A 13 4.08 -10.20 10.23
C VAL A 13 4.46 -11.42 11.04
N ILE A 14 5.22 -12.32 10.43
CA ILE A 14 5.75 -13.55 11.07
C ILE A 14 7.27 -13.48 11.27
N ALA A 15 7.88 -12.36 10.89
CA ALA A 15 9.31 -12.09 11.01
C ALA A 15 9.76 -11.88 12.46
N GLN A 16 10.99 -12.28 12.76
CA GLN A 16 11.69 -11.99 14.00
C GLN A 16 13.20 -11.90 13.76
N ALA A 17 13.94 -11.39 14.75
CA ALA A 17 15.40 -11.46 14.78
C ALA A 17 15.87 -12.79 15.37
N GLY A 18 16.80 -13.47 14.69
CA GLY A 18 17.41 -14.73 15.14
C GLY A 18 18.62 -14.54 16.07
N SER A 19 18.91 -13.30 16.48
CA SER A 19 20.00 -12.96 17.41
C SER A 19 19.63 -11.74 18.27
N GLY A 20 20.31 -11.57 19.40
CA GLY A 20 20.05 -10.47 20.34
C GLY A 20 18.69 -10.58 21.01
N THR A 21 18.15 -9.44 21.44
CA THR A 21 16.90 -9.34 22.21
C THR A 21 15.71 -10.02 21.51
N GLY A 22 15.63 -9.99 20.18
CA GLY A 22 14.57 -10.69 19.44
C GLY A 22 14.62 -12.20 19.64
N ALA A 23 15.83 -12.80 19.61
CA ALA A 23 16.01 -14.22 19.88
C ALA A 23 15.70 -14.57 21.35
N GLU A 24 16.02 -13.70 22.29
CA GLU A 24 15.73 -13.88 23.70
C GLU A 24 14.23 -13.91 23.99
N LEU A 25 13.44 -13.11 23.27
CA LEU A 25 11.98 -13.05 23.45
C LEU A 25 11.29 -14.40 23.20
N TYR A 26 11.60 -15.08 22.11
CA TYR A 26 10.98 -16.39 21.85
C TYR A 26 11.72 -17.54 22.56
N ALA A 27 12.99 -17.36 22.94
CA ALA A 27 13.74 -18.29 23.74
C ALA A 27 13.34 -18.29 25.22
N ALA A 28 12.64 -17.25 25.70
CA ALA A 28 12.18 -17.18 27.09
C ALA A 28 11.29 -18.34 27.45
N GLU A 29 11.48 -18.89 28.68
CA GLU A 29 10.81 -20.10 29.13
C GLU A 29 9.27 -19.97 29.10
N ALA A 30 8.74 -18.79 29.43
CA ALA A 30 7.31 -18.51 29.36
C ALA A 30 6.74 -18.67 27.94
N ASN A 31 7.47 -18.25 26.91
CA ASN A 31 7.04 -18.37 25.52
C ASN A 31 7.17 -19.83 25.04
N LYS A 32 8.23 -20.54 25.40
CA LYS A 32 8.41 -21.95 25.08
C LYS A 32 7.31 -22.82 25.69
N THR A 33 7.01 -22.60 26.97
CA THR A 33 5.99 -23.35 27.69
C THR A 33 4.59 -23.10 27.14
N ALA A 34 4.27 -21.85 26.84
CA ALA A 34 2.99 -21.47 26.25
C ALA A 34 2.91 -21.72 24.74
N LYS A 35 4.03 -22.12 24.08
CA LYS A 35 4.17 -22.23 22.62
C LYS A 35 3.77 -20.93 21.90
N ASN A 36 4.07 -19.80 22.51
CA ASN A 36 3.81 -18.48 21.93
C ASN A 36 4.82 -18.18 20.83
N THR A 37 4.35 -17.51 19.80
CA THR A 37 5.19 -16.90 18.77
C THR A 37 5.37 -15.41 19.05
N VAL A 38 6.49 -14.84 18.64
CA VAL A 38 6.80 -13.41 18.78
C VAL A 38 7.11 -12.83 17.40
N SER A 39 6.69 -11.62 17.17
CA SER A 39 6.85 -10.97 15.86
C SER A 39 7.55 -9.62 15.99
N ALA A 40 8.46 -9.33 15.05
CA ALA A 40 9.15 -8.05 14.90
C ALA A 40 8.28 -6.99 14.19
N ILE A 41 7.01 -6.90 14.56
CA ILE A 41 6.06 -5.93 13.96
C ILE A 41 6.55 -4.48 14.11
N GLY A 42 7.26 -4.16 15.20
CA GLY A 42 7.84 -2.84 15.43
C GLY A 42 8.85 -2.44 14.37
N VAL A 43 9.62 -3.38 13.82
CA VAL A 43 10.55 -3.13 12.71
C VAL A 43 9.78 -2.77 11.45
N VAL A 44 8.74 -3.54 11.13
CA VAL A 44 7.89 -3.27 9.95
C VAL A 44 7.19 -1.90 10.08
N LEU A 45 6.67 -1.56 11.26
CA LEU A 45 6.06 -0.25 11.51
C LEU A 45 7.08 0.89 11.40
N GLY A 46 8.31 0.67 11.87
CA GLY A 46 9.42 1.62 11.69
C GLY A 46 9.73 1.88 10.22
N LEU A 47 9.82 0.83 9.41
CA LEU A 47 10.03 0.95 7.96
C LEU A 47 8.86 1.67 7.27
N LEU A 48 7.62 1.36 7.64
CA LEU A 48 6.44 2.03 7.12
C LEU A 48 6.38 3.52 7.49
N SER A 49 6.93 3.91 8.64
CA SER A 49 7.00 5.32 9.02
C SER A 49 8.05 6.11 8.23
N LEU A 50 9.11 5.44 7.76
CA LEU A 50 10.15 6.03 6.92
C LEU A 50 9.75 6.10 5.45
N ALA A 51 9.02 5.09 4.97
CA ALA A 51 8.61 4.99 3.58
C ALA A 51 7.53 6.02 3.22
N ALA A 52 7.67 6.70 2.08
CA ALA A 52 6.57 7.46 1.51
C ALA A 52 5.38 6.55 1.18
N VAL A 53 4.18 7.13 1.03
CA VAL A 53 2.93 6.31 0.92
C VAL A 53 2.93 5.34 -0.25
N HIS A 54 3.56 5.71 -1.37
CA HIS A 54 3.67 4.92 -2.61
C HIS A 54 4.85 3.94 -2.62
N GLN A 55 5.75 4.01 -1.62
CA GLN A 55 6.95 3.19 -1.59
C GLN A 55 6.71 1.84 -0.90
N SER A 56 7.15 0.77 -1.54
CA SER A 56 7.16 -0.56 -0.94
C SER A 56 8.28 -0.68 0.08
N ILE A 57 7.98 -1.20 1.28
CA ILE A 57 8.98 -1.50 2.32
C ILE A 57 9.91 -2.67 1.94
N GLY A 58 9.58 -3.42 0.89
CA GLY A 58 10.46 -4.42 0.28
C GLY A 58 11.53 -3.85 -0.63
N TRP A 59 11.65 -2.53 -0.76
CA TRP A 59 12.68 -1.91 -1.60
C TRP A 59 14.06 -2.02 -0.97
N VAL A 60 14.83 -3.00 -1.44
CA VAL A 60 16.14 -3.42 -0.91
C VAL A 60 17.12 -2.25 -0.73
N LYS A 61 17.20 -1.33 -1.70
CA LYS A 61 18.13 -0.20 -1.62
C LYS A 61 17.85 0.75 -0.45
N ASN A 62 16.57 0.95 -0.10
CA ASN A 62 16.17 2.02 0.80
C ASN A 62 15.75 1.55 2.19
N PHE A 63 15.29 0.30 2.34
CA PHE A 63 14.63 -0.17 3.55
C PHE A 63 15.25 -1.46 4.11
N PRO A 64 16.55 -1.44 4.51
CA PRO A 64 17.12 -2.54 5.28
C PRO A 64 16.43 -2.62 6.66
N THR A 65 16.15 -3.83 7.12
CA THR A 65 15.44 -4.05 8.40
C THR A 65 16.27 -3.72 9.64
N GLY A 66 17.61 -3.67 9.50
CA GLY A 66 18.53 -3.61 10.64
C GLY A 66 18.72 -4.95 11.37
N VAL A 67 18.02 -6.01 10.96
CA VAL A 67 18.13 -7.36 11.52
C VAL A 67 19.19 -8.14 10.74
N ASN A 68 20.28 -8.54 11.39
CA ASN A 68 21.37 -9.25 10.72
C ASN A 68 21.05 -10.74 10.49
N VAL A 69 20.32 -11.35 11.40
CA VAL A 69 19.94 -12.76 11.32
C VAL A 69 18.42 -12.83 11.27
N PRO A 70 17.82 -12.99 10.08
CA PRO A 70 16.38 -13.11 9.96
C PRO A 70 15.89 -14.46 10.46
N ALA A 71 14.79 -14.44 11.20
CA ALA A 71 14.12 -15.60 11.76
C ALA A 71 12.59 -15.42 11.70
N PHE A 72 11.89 -16.46 12.14
CA PHE A 72 10.45 -16.46 12.32
C PHE A 72 10.10 -16.35 13.81
N GLY A 73 8.85 -16.04 14.11
CA GLY A 73 8.40 -15.82 15.48
C GLY A 73 8.46 -17.04 16.41
N ASP A 74 8.69 -18.22 15.87
CA ASP A 74 8.93 -19.48 16.62
C ASP A 74 10.42 -19.79 16.87
N GLY A 75 11.30 -18.91 16.36
CA GLY A 75 12.76 -19.06 16.47
C GLY A 75 13.43 -19.78 15.31
N THR A 76 12.69 -20.25 14.32
CA THR A 76 13.26 -20.89 13.14
C THR A 76 14.00 -19.85 12.30
N LEU A 77 15.26 -20.11 11.93
CA LEU A 77 16.04 -19.19 11.13
C LEU A 77 15.62 -19.26 9.66
N TYR A 78 15.57 -18.10 8.99
CA TYR A 78 15.24 -18.01 7.56
C TYR A 78 16.14 -18.91 6.68
N ARG A 79 17.44 -18.98 6.98
CA ARG A 79 18.41 -19.79 6.23
C ARG A 79 18.18 -21.31 6.34
N ASP A 80 17.47 -21.75 7.37
CA ASP A 80 17.21 -23.16 7.66
C ASP A 80 15.90 -23.64 7.02
N LEU A 81 15.13 -22.74 6.41
CA LEU A 81 13.91 -23.09 5.70
C LEU A 81 14.18 -23.59 4.28
N ASP A 82 13.39 -24.57 3.88
CA ASP A 82 13.33 -24.99 2.48
C ASP A 82 12.73 -23.89 1.60
N LYS A 83 13.27 -23.77 0.39
CA LYS A 83 12.82 -22.78 -0.59
C LYS A 83 11.33 -22.93 -0.92
N ALA A 84 10.81 -24.15 -1.00
CA ALA A 84 9.39 -24.39 -1.27
C ALA A 84 8.50 -23.83 -0.17
N LEU A 85 8.93 -23.93 1.09
CA LEU A 85 8.20 -23.37 2.23
C LEU A 85 8.23 -21.82 2.20
N VAL A 86 9.38 -21.24 1.86
CA VAL A 86 9.50 -19.78 1.69
C VAL A 86 8.54 -19.28 0.59
N GLU A 87 8.47 -19.98 -0.55
CA GLU A 87 7.54 -19.65 -1.63
C GLU A 87 6.06 -19.81 -1.21
N GLN A 88 5.74 -20.80 -0.36
CA GLN A 88 4.39 -20.97 0.20
C GLN A 88 4.03 -19.83 1.16
N LEU A 89 4.96 -19.41 2.01
CA LEU A 89 4.75 -18.30 2.94
C LEU A 89 4.56 -16.97 2.19
N ASP A 90 5.35 -16.73 1.14
CA ASP A 90 5.20 -15.56 0.27
C ASP A 90 3.86 -15.60 -0.50
N GLY A 91 3.50 -16.76 -1.04
CA GLY A 91 2.20 -16.99 -1.67
C GLY A 91 1.03 -16.85 -0.71
N GLY A 92 1.22 -17.19 0.58
CA GLY A 92 0.28 -16.95 1.67
C GLY A 92 0.22 -15.49 2.14
N ARG A 93 1.02 -14.60 1.51
CA ARG A 93 1.02 -13.15 1.73
C ARG A 93 1.49 -12.71 3.12
N TYR A 94 2.30 -13.55 3.79
CA TYR A 94 2.92 -13.20 5.06
C TYR A 94 4.13 -12.28 4.86
N LEU A 95 4.35 -11.38 5.82
CA LEU A 95 5.55 -10.53 5.87
C LEU A 95 6.61 -11.18 6.74
N PHE A 96 7.78 -11.41 6.16
CA PHE A 96 8.93 -11.97 6.84
C PHE A 96 10.23 -11.36 6.31
N PHE A 97 11.35 -11.60 6.99
CA PHE A 97 12.63 -11.05 6.61
C PHE A 97 13.41 -12.05 5.75
N VAL A 98 13.97 -11.53 4.67
CA VAL A 98 14.77 -12.29 3.68
C VAL A 98 16.18 -11.71 3.57
N THR A 99 17.11 -12.52 3.09
CA THR A 99 18.46 -12.07 2.71
C THR A 99 18.64 -12.16 1.19
N HIS A 100 19.41 -11.25 0.63
CA HIS A 100 19.75 -11.26 -0.79
C HIS A 100 21.25 -11.48 -0.97
N VAL A 101 21.62 -12.33 -1.92
CA VAL A 101 23.02 -12.59 -2.26
C VAL A 101 23.71 -11.28 -2.69
N GLY A 102 24.84 -10.98 -2.07
CA GLY A 102 25.59 -9.76 -2.36
C GLY A 102 25.08 -8.49 -1.67
N GLN A 103 24.06 -8.60 -0.82
CA GLN A 103 23.56 -7.49 0.01
C GLN A 103 23.71 -7.83 1.49
N ALA A 104 24.18 -6.85 2.29
CA ALA A 104 24.33 -7.02 3.73
C ALA A 104 22.99 -6.81 4.44
N GLY A 105 22.77 -7.58 5.52
CA GLY A 105 21.56 -7.46 6.35
C GLY A 105 20.36 -8.24 5.77
N SER A 106 19.19 -7.85 6.23
CA SER A 106 17.93 -8.45 5.78
C SER A 106 16.92 -7.39 5.36
N TYR A 107 15.91 -7.82 4.62
CA TYR A 107 14.89 -6.99 4.01
C TYR A 107 13.53 -7.63 4.18
N VAL A 108 12.46 -6.88 4.10
CA VAL A 108 11.12 -7.44 4.05
C VAL A 108 10.91 -8.11 2.68
N ASN A 109 10.31 -9.31 2.66
CA ASN A 109 10.08 -10.06 1.42
C ASN A 109 9.24 -9.29 0.40
N ASP A 110 8.16 -8.64 0.83
CA ASP A 110 7.31 -7.74 0.05
C ASP A 110 6.43 -6.91 1.01
N SER A 111 5.47 -6.17 0.49
CA SER A 111 4.53 -5.31 1.23
C SER A 111 3.10 -5.82 1.14
N HIS A 112 2.89 -7.11 1.35
CA HIS A 112 1.58 -7.75 1.23
C HIS A 112 0.57 -7.31 2.29
N THR A 113 -0.69 -7.20 1.88
CA THR A 113 -1.86 -7.32 2.76
C THR A 113 -2.44 -8.72 2.63
N MET A 114 -3.36 -9.12 3.49
CA MET A 114 -4.06 -10.41 3.41
C MET A 114 -5.24 -10.39 2.41
N ASP A 115 -5.30 -9.36 1.58
CA ASP A 115 -6.30 -9.26 0.52
C ASP A 115 -5.92 -10.12 -0.70
N SER A 116 -6.85 -10.33 -1.62
CA SER A 116 -6.59 -11.02 -2.88
C SER A 116 -5.45 -10.36 -3.66
N ALA A 117 -4.61 -11.16 -4.31
CA ALA A 117 -3.48 -10.67 -5.11
C ALA A 117 -3.88 -9.77 -6.29
N ILE A 118 -5.14 -9.87 -6.74
CA ILE A 118 -5.72 -9.07 -7.83
C ILE A 118 -6.48 -7.84 -7.32
N SER A 119 -6.57 -7.63 -6.02
CA SER A 119 -7.24 -6.48 -5.40
C SER A 119 -6.38 -5.23 -5.53
N ASP A 120 -7.02 -4.07 -5.65
CA ASP A 120 -6.37 -2.76 -5.57
C ASP A 120 -5.72 -2.52 -4.19
N TYR A 121 -6.15 -3.25 -3.15
CA TYR A 121 -5.64 -3.20 -1.79
C TYR A 121 -4.68 -4.35 -1.45
N ALA A 122 -4.20 -5.06 -2.47
CA ALA A 122 -3.29 -6.18 -2.30
C ALA A 122 -1.95 -5.82 -1.63
N MET A 123 -1.54 -4.56 -1.67
CA MET A 123 -0.25 -4.08 -1.18
C MET A 123 -0.41 -2.91 -0.22
N ILE A 124 0.46 -2.82 0.77
CA ILE A 124 0.42 -1.77 1.80
C ILE A 124 0.53 -0.37 1.18
N GLU A 125 1.42 -0.17 0.21
CA GLU A 125 1.57 1.11 -0.47
C GLU A 125 0.31 1.51 -1.25
N SER A 126 -0.40 0.56 -1.84
CA SER A 126 -1.68 0.82 -2.53
C SER A 126 -2.74 1.31 -1.54
N VAL A 127 -2.86 0.63 -0.39
CA VAL A 127 -3.77 1.04 0.71
C VAL A 127 -3.42 2.45 1.19
N ARG A 128 -2.15 2.72 1.48
CA ARG A 128 -1.69 4.02 1.99
C ARG A 128 -1.92 5.16 1.00
N THR A 129 -1.65 4.91 -0.28
CA THR A 129 -1.88 5.88 -1.37
C THR A 129 -3.36 6.20 -1.50
N MET A 130 -4.22 5.19 -1.52
CA MET A 130 -5.68 5.37 -1.56
C MET A 130 -6.19 6.15 -0.34
N ASP A 131 -5.75 5.78 0.86
CA ASP A 131 -6.15 6.47 2.09
C ASP A 131 -5.70 7.94 2.12
N LYS A 132 -4.51 8.24 1.57
CA LYS A 132 -4.04 9.62 1.45
C LYS A 132 -4.90 10.41 0.47
N ALA A 133 -5.22 9.84 -0.69
CA ALA A 133 -6.09 10.47 -1.68
C ALA A 133 -7.48 10.77 -1.10
N VAL A 134 -8.11 9.78 -0.46
CA VAL A 134 -9.42 9.95 0.18
C VAL A 134 -9.40 11.06 1.23
N ARG A 135 -8.39 11.06 2.12
CA ARG A 135 -8.28 12.13 3.14
C ARG A 135 -8.06 13.51 2.51
N GLY A 136 -7.19 13.60 1.51
CA GLY A 136 -6.91 14.84 0.80
C GLY A 136 -8.14 15.40 0.12
N VAL A 137 -8.83 14.61 -0.70
CA VAL A 137 -10.05 15.00 -1.40
C VAL A 137 -11.14 15.44 -0.41
N ARG A 138 -11.35 14.68 0.67
CA ARG A 138 -12.30 15.06 1.73
C ARG A 138 -11.95 16.40 2.37
N THR A 139 -10.69 16.69 2.62
CA THR A 139 -10.25 17.95 3.23
C THR A 139 -10.63 19.15 2.37
N TYR A 140 -10.53 19.03 1.04
CA TYR A 140 -10.90 20.11 0.13
C TYR A 140 -12.40 20.19 -0.15
N LEU A 141 -13.11 19.06 -0.15
CA LEU A 141 -14.56 19.05 -0.45
C LEU A 141 -15.47 19.31 0.76
N ILE A 142 -15.04 19.04 2.00
CA ILE A 142 -15.86 19.31 3.19
C ILE A 142 -16.32 20.76 3.28
N PRO A 143 -15.50 21.80 2.97
CA PRO A 143 -15.96 23.18 2.99
C PRO A 143 -17.05 23.51 1.95
N GLU A 144 -17.20 22.70 0.91
CA GLU A 144 -18.21 22.89 -0.14
C GLU A 144 -19.58 22.31 0.27
N LEU A 145 -19.65 21.55 1.35
CA LEU A 145 -20.92 20.97 1.82
C LEU A 145 -21.92 22.07 2.27
N GLY A 146 -23.13 21.97 1.72
CA GLY A 146 -24.18 22.97 1.94
C GLY A 146 -24.06 24.19 1.01
N GLY A 147 -23.08 24.20 0.11
CA GLY A 147 -22.93 25.21 -0.93
C GLY A 147 -24.05 25.14 -1.99
N ASN A 148 -24.24 26.23 -2.72
CA ASN A 148 -25.24 26.28 -3.80
C ASN A 148 -24.66 25.70 -5.09
N ILE A 149 -25.46 24.89 -5.75
CA ILE A 149 -25.19 24.38 -7.10
C ILE A 149 -26.17 25.04 -8.05
N TYR A 150 -25.65 25.68 -9.08
CA TYR A 150 -26.47 26.35 -10.09
C TYR A 150 -26.89 25.34 -11.16
N ILE A 151 -28.19 25.35 -11.45
CA ILE A 151 -28.83 24.48 -12.45
C ILE A 151 -29.23 25.34 -13.64
N ASP A 152 -29.04 24.82 -14.82
CA ASP A 152 -29.48 25.40 -16.06
C ASP A 152 -31.01 25.24 -16.18
N ALA A 153 -31.73 26.36 -16.34
CA ALA A 153 -33.19 26.38 -16.32
C ALA A 153 -33.83 25.71 -17.55
N ASP A 154 -33.11 25.64 -18.68
CA ASP A 154 -33.63 25.07 -19.92
C ASP A 154 -33.39 23.55 -19.99
N THR A 155 -32.27 23.09 -19.46
CA THR A 155 -31.83 21.70 -19.58
C THR A 155 -32.01 20.89 -18.29
N GLY A 156 -32.15 21.54 -17.12
CA GLY A 156 -32.19 20.90 -15.82
C GLY A 156 -30.86 20.32 -15.35
N LYS A 157 -29.76 20.53 -16.09
CA LYS A 157 -28.41 20.02 -15.77
C LYS A 157 -27.66 21.01 -14.87
N MET A 158 -26.65 20.52 -14.18
CA MET A 158 -25.71 21.40 -13.46
C MET A 158 -25.01 22.33 -14.45
N GLN A 159 -24.90 23.60 -14.11
CA GLN A 159 -24.13 24.55 -14.90
C GLN A 159 -22.65 24.19 -14.92
N ALA A 160 -22.00 24.35 -16.08
CA ALA A 160 -20.60 24.01 -16.27
C ALA A 160 -19.66 24.68 -15.25
N TYR A 161 -20.01 25.87 -14.77
CA TYR A 161 -19.27 26.56 -13.71
C TYR A 161 -19.27 25.76 -12.40
N SER A 162 -20.43 25.26 -11.95
CA SER A 162 -20.55 24.47 -10.72
C SER A 162 -19.79 23.16 -10.81
N VAL A 163 -19.88 22.47 -11.94
CA VAL A 163 -19.14 21.25 -12.23
C VAL A 163 -17.62 21.52 -12.17
N SER A 164 -17.15 22.51 -12.93
CA SER A 164 -15.73 22.85 -12.99
C SER A 164 -15.16 23.31 -11.65
N HIS A 165 -15.94 24.01 -10.82
CA HIS A 165 -15.52 24.40 -9.47
C HIS A 165 -15.27 23.18 -8.58
N LEU A 166 -16.21 22.24 -8.54
CA LEU A 166 -16.07 21.01 -7.72
C LEU A 166 -14.96 20.10 -8.24
N GLU A 167 -14.84 19.92 -9.56
CA GLU A 167 -13.73 19.17 -10.15
C GLU A 167 -12.37 19.79 -9.80
N THR A 168 -12.25 21.11 -9.93
CA THR A 168 -11.00 21.81 -9.57
C THR A 168 -10.69 21.67 -8.09
N THR A 169 -11.70 21.71 -7.24
CA THR A 169 -11.53 21.56 -5.80
C THR A 169 -11.08 20.15 -5.43
N ALA A 170 -11.68 19.12 -6.02
CA ALA A 170 -11.28 17.74 -5.83
C ALA A 170 -9.87 17.44 -6.39
N ASN A 171 -9.54 18.06 -7.53
CA ASN A 171 -8.24 17.89 -8.18
C ASN A 171 -7.06 18.38 -7.33
N LYS A 172 -7.21 19.40 -6.49
CA LYS A 172 -6.11 19.98 -5.69
C LYS A 172 -5.32 18.93 -4.90
N ALA A 173 -6.03 18.02 -4.22
CA ALA A 173 -5.38 16.99 -3.42
C ALA A 173 -4.60 15.98 -4.27
N LEU A 174 -5.15 15.61 -5.42
CA LEU A 174 -4.57 14.63 -6.33
C LEU A 174 -3.38 15.23 -7.10
N GLU A 175 -3.48 16.50 -7.48
CA GLU A 175 -2.39 17.26 -8.08
C GLU A 175 -1.18 17.36 -7.15
N ASP A 176 -1.42 17.62 -5.84
CA ASP A 176 -0.37 17.65 -4.84
C ASP A 176 0.32 16.27 -4.70
N MET A 177 -0.45 15.19 -4.75
CA MET A 177 0.09 13.82 -4.72
C MET A 177 0.87 13.48 -5.99
N GLU A 178 0.39 13.88 -7.17
CA GLU A 178 1.11 13.68 -8.44
C GLU A 178 2.42 14.47 -8.46
N LYS A 179 2.42 15.75 -8.04
CA LYS A 179 3.64 16.57 -7.91
C LYS A 179 4.65 15.99 -6.92
N ALA A 180 4.16 15.33 -5.87
CA ALA A 180 5.01 14.61 -4.91
C ALA A 180 5.51 13.26 -5.44
N GLY A 181 5.11 12.83 -6.64
CA GLY A 181 5.46 11.54 -7.23
C GLY A 181 4.77 10.34 -6.57
N GLU A 182 3.65 10.55 -5.90
CA GLU A 182 2.88 9.52 -5.20
C GLU A 182 1.79 8.89 -6.09
N LEU A 183 1.45 9.54 -7.19
CA LEU A 183 0.56 9.04 -8.24
C LEU A 183 1.25 9.19 -9.60
N SER A 184 0.94 8.30 -10.51
CA SER A 184 1.36 8.40 -11.92
C SER A 184 0.38 9.22 -12.76
N GLY A 185 -0.83 9.42 -12.27
CA GLY A 185 -1.87 10.22 -12.91
C GLY A 185 -3.21 10.04 -12.21
N TYR A 186 -4.13 10.92 -12.51
CA TYR A 186 -5.48 10.88 -11.97
C TYR A 186 -6.47 11.55 -12.93
N LYS A 187 -7.75 11.29 -12.71
CA LYS A 187 -8.86 11.96 -13.41
C LYS A 187 -10.03 12.11 -12.44
N VAL A 188 -10.58 13.31 -12.39
CA VAL A 188 -11.83 13.62 -11.67
C VAL A 188 -12.89 13.93 -12.71
N GLU A 189 -14.06 13.35 -12.56
CA GLU A 189 -15.20 13.53 -13.46
C GLU A 189 -16.47 13.69 -12.64
N ILE A 190 -17.29 14.65 -13.03
CA ILE A 190 -18.62 14.89 -12.49
C ILE A 190 -19.60 14.85 -13.66
N ASP A 191 -20.59 13.99 -13.60
CA ASP A 191 -21.65 13.97 -14.59
C ASP A 191 -22.58 15.18 -14.36
N PRO A 192 -22.71 16.09 -15.32
CA PRO A 192 -23.57 17.26 -15.19
C PRO A 192 -25.08 16.92 -15.22
N GLU A 193 -25.43 15.70 -15.64
CA GLU A 193 -26.82 15.26 -15.77
C GLU A 193 -27.43 14.73 -14.47
N GLN A 194 -26.69 14.78 -13.35
CA GLN A 194 -27.20 14.35 -12.03
C GLN A 194 -28.36 15.21 -11.56
N ASP A 195 -29.40 14.58 -11.02
CA ASP A 195 -30.58 15.26 -10.45
C ASP A 195 -30.33 15.75 -9.02
N VAL A 196 -29.55 16.83 -8.92
CA VAL A 196 -29.20 17.41 -7.62
C VAL A 196 -30.39 18.06 -6.92
N LEU A 197 -31.39 18.53 -7.68
CA LEU A 197 -32.57 19.18 -7.10
C LEU A 197 -33.41 18.19 -6.29
N SER A 198 -33.53 16.95 -6.74
CA SER A 198 -34.32 15.93 -6.04
C SER A 198 -33.54 15.19 -4.98
N THR A 199 -32.25 14.95 -5.22
CA THR A 199 -31.41 14.10 -4.33
C THR A 199 -30.64 14.91 -3.30
N SER A 200 -30.32 16.16 -3.58
CA SER A 200 -29.38 17.00 -2.82
C SER A 200 -27.99 16.37 -2.72
N GLU A 201 -27.62 15.51 -3.67
CA GLU A 201 -26.35 14.81 -3.71
C GLU A 201 -25.61 15.09 -5.02
N VAL A 202 -24.28 15.14 -4.96
CA VAL A 202 -23.39 15.19 -6.13
C VAL A 202 -22.41 14.03 -6.02
N GLU A 203 -22.40 13.16 -7.02
CA GLU A 203 -21.42 12.11 -7.17
C GLU A 203 -20.20 12.60 -7.93
N ILE A 204 -19.01 12.40 -7.35
CA ILE A 204 -17.73 12.71 -7.95
C ILE A 204 -16.98 11.41 -8.20
N VAL A 205 -16.70 11.12 -9.45
CA VAL A 205 -15.95 9.92 -9.85
C VAL A 205 -14.47 10.26 -9.97
N ILE A 206 -13.64 9.57 -9.19
CA ILE A 206 -12.19 9.75 -9.19
C ILE A 206 -11.53 8.46 -9.65
N ARG A 207 -10.68 8.56 -10.66
CA ARG A 207 -9.81 7.49 -11.12
C ARG A 207 -8.37 7.90 -10.92
N GLN A 208 -7.57 7.03 -10.31
CA GLN A 208 -6.16 7.30 -10.06
C GLN A 208 -5.29 6.12 -10.52
N VAL A 209 -4.09 6.45 -10.99
CA VAL A 209 -3.07 5.49 -11.41
C VAL A 209 -1.95 5.50 -10.38
N ALA A 210 -1.75 4.38 -9.70
CA ALA A 210 -0.70 4.22 -8.71
C ALA A 210 0.69 4.21 -9.37
N VAL A 211 1.71 4.50 -8.59
CA VAL A 211 3.10 4.32 -9.00
C VAL A 211 3.44 2.83 -9.03
N GLY A 212 4.00 2.35 -10.12
CA GLY A 212 4.38 0.94 -10.27
C GLY A 212 5.58 0.57 -9.41
N VAL A 213 5.53 -0.59 -8.75
CA VAL A 213 6.63 -1.17 -7.99
C VAL A 213 7.24 -2.34 -8.74
N MET A 214 8.57 -2.29 -8.98
CA MET A 214 9.30 -3.36 -9.65
C MET A 214 9.68 -4.45 -8.64
N ARG A 215 8.90 -5.52 -8.59
CA ARG A 215 9.11 -6.65 -7.66
C ARG A 215 9.98 -7.76 -8.22
N LYS A 216 10.04 -7.93 -9.54
CA LYS A 216 10.81 -9.00 -10.18
C LYS A 216 11.60 -8.48 -11.36
N ILE A 217 12.90 -8.80 -11.42
CA ILE A 217 13.77 -8.49 -12.54
C ILE A 217 14.15 -9.80 -13.23
N LYS A 218 13.80 -9.93 -14.50
CA LYS A 218 14.21 -11.06 -15.33
C LYS A 218 15.32 -10.61 -16.27
N VAL A 219 16.52 -11.14 -16.09
CA VAL A 219 17.69 -10.85 -16.92
C VAL A 219 17.94 -12.04 -17.84
N LYS A 220 18.04 -11.77 -19.15
CA LYS A 220 18.46 -12.76 -20.15
C LYS A 220 19.87 -12.40 -20.60
N ILE A 221 20.83 -13.30 -20.37
CA ILE A 221 22.22 -13.12 -20.75
C ILE A 221 22.59 -14.25 -21.72
N GLY A 222 23.24 -13.90 -22.80
CA GLY A 222 23.75 -14.85 -23.79
C GLY A 222 25.05 -14.34 -24.44
N PHE A 223 25.83 -15.26 -24.99
CA PHE A 223 27.01 -14.91 -25.78
C PHE A 223 26.56 -14.60 -27.22
N ALA A 224 26.98 -13.44 -27.75
CA ALA A 224 26.79 -13.08 -29.13
C ALA A 224 28.16 -13.11 -29.85
N LYS A 225 28.16 -13.42 -31.18
CA LYS A 225 29.38 -13.33 -31.99
C LYS A 225 29.71 -11.89 -32.35
N THR A 226 28.74 -11.00 -32.33
CA THR A 226 28.84 -9.55 -32.58
C THR A 226 27.88 -8.82 -31.66
N VAL A 227 28.24 -7.63 -31.18
CA VAL A 227 27.39 -6.73 -30.36
C VAL A 227 27.06 -5.50 -31.18
#